data_420178f2758736de11396f77aee3109c
#
_entry.id   420178f2758736de11396f77aee3109c
#
_cell.length_a   1.000
_cell.length_b   1.000
_cell.length_c   1.000
_cell.angle_alpha   90.00
_cell.angle_beta   90.00
_cell.angle_gamma   90.00
#
_symmetry.space_group_name_H-M   'P 1'
#
loop_
_entity.id
_entity.type
_entity.pdbx_description
1 polymer ?
#
loop_
_entity_poly.entity_id
_entity_poly.type
_entity_poly.pdbx_seq_one_letter_code
_entity_poly.pdbx_strand_id
1 'polypeptide(L)'
;DDEFRVVIVGDSSVWGTLLKPEETLAGQLNADNLNACGKTVRAYNLGYPTISLTKDVMLLSYARQYDPDLVILMTTLDAFPLEKQTSTPLVANNEEKVRELATSYGLRVEADDSNFEVKNFWQKTFVGDRRAWADFFRLQIYGVMWSATGIDQFYPAEYEKAQTDFEADESYHDLTAPLSEDDLAINALETGFQVVGETPMLLVNEPMLISSGANSDIRYNFFYPRWTYDEYRKIMYALSERNGWTYVDLWDSVPANEFTNSAIHLTPVGENMLAENLAPYILENCK
;
A
#
# COMPACT_ATOMS: atom_id res chain seq x y z
N ASP A 1 -25.13 -5.81 11.93
CA ASP A 1 -23.89 -6.50 11.60
C ASP A 1 -23.05 -6.62 12.87
N ASP A 2 -22.56 -7.83 13.16
CA ASP A 2 -21.78 -8.11 14.37
C ASP A 2 -20.26 -7.91 14.11
N GLU A 3 -19.89 -7.31 12.98
CA GLU A 3 -18.51 -7.08 12.57
C GLU A 3 -18.11 -5.62 12.66
N PHE A 4 -16.92 -5.37 13.22
CA PHE A 4 -16.17 -4.13 13.06
C PHE A 4 -15.24 -4.30 11.87
N ARG A 5 -15.60 -3.68 10.74
CA ARG A 5 -14.92 -3.88 9.46
C ARG A 5 -13.71 -2.97 9.35
N VAL A 6 -12.54 -3.57 9.27
CA VAL A 6 -11.27 -2.89 9.04
C VAL A 6 -10.81 -3.18 7.62
N VAL A 7 -10.68 -2.16 6.78
CA VAL A 7 -10.13 -2.31 5.43
C VAL A 7 -8.69 -1.84 5.45
N ILE A 8 -7.78 -2.70 4.97
CA ILE A 8 -6.35 -2.40 4.89
C ILE A 8 -5.98 -2.19 3.42
N VAL A 9 -5.50 -0.99 3.10
CA VAL A 9 -5.03 -0.61 1.77
C VAL A 9 -3.52 -0.39 1.81
N GLY A 10 -2.83 -0.79 0.77
CA GLY A 10 -1.38 -0.62 0.62
C GLY A 10 -0.86 -1.35 -0.61
N ASP A 11 0.41 -1.66 -0.60
CA ASP A 11 1.12 -2.26 -1.72
C ASP A 11 1.33 -3.80 -1.58
N SER A 12 2.46 -4.29 -2.04
CA SER A 12 2.84 -5.71 -1.99
C SER A 12 3.08 -6.21 -0.56
N SER A 13 3.36 -5.34 0.38
CA SER A 13 3.47 -5.69 1.80
C SER A 13 2.11 -6.11 2.34
N VAL A 14 1.09 -5.28 2.14
CA VAL A 14 -0.29 -5.57 2.52
C VAL A 14 -0.86 -6.75 1.71
N TRP A 15 -0.55 -6.82 0.40
CA TRP A 15 -0.94 -7.97 -0.43
C TRP A 15 -0.49 -9.29 0.20
N GLY A 16 0.68 -9.31 0.86
CA GLY A 16 1.26 -10.49 1.49
C GLY A 16 2.07 -11.32 0.50
N THR A 17 3.03 -10.69 -0.19
CA THR A 17 3.91 -11.39 -1.13
C THR A 17 4.61 -12.57 -0.45
N LEU A 18 4.52 -13.75 -1.05
CA LEU A 18 5.04 -15.04 -0.55
C LEU A 18 4.35 -15.60 0.70
N LEU A 19 3.29 -14.98 1.19
CA LEU A 19 2.54 -15.40 2.37
C LEU A 19 1.21 -16.07 1.98
N LYS A 20 0.76 -17.01 2.79
CA LYS A 20 -0.60 -17.51 2.70
C LYS A 20 -1.59 -16.45 3.25
N PRO A 21 -2.86 -16.49 2.84
CA PRO A 21 -3.86 -15.53 3.30
C PRO A 21 -3.95 -15.40 4.83
N GLU A 22 -3.83 -16.50 5.55
CA GLU A 22 -3.83 -16.53 7.02
C GLU A 22 -2.56 -15.98 7.67
N GLU A 23 -1.47 -15.86 6.92
CA GLU A 23 -0.16 -15.37 7.37
C GLU A 23 0.01 -13.86 7.15
N THR A 24 -0.86 -13.24 6.32
CA THR A 24 -0.83 -11.78 6.04
C THR A 24 -1.29 -10.97 7.23
N LEU A 25 -1.02 -9.67 7.27
CA LEU A 25 -1.50 -8.76 8.32
C LEU A 25 -3.01 -8.92 8.60
N ALA A 26 -3.83 -8.94 7.55
CA ALA A 26 -5.27 -9.14 7.71
C ALA A 26 -5.60 -10.52 8.29
N GLY A 27 -4.87 -11.55 7.88
CA GLY A 27 -5.01 -12.91 8.41
C GLY A 27 -4.67 -12.98 9.89
N GLN A 28 -3.56 -12.37 10.31
CA GLN A 28 -3.13 -12.29 11.71
C GLN A 28 -4.15 -11.55 12.59
N LEU A 29 -4.58 -10.34 12.18
CA LEU A 29 -5.61 -9.58 12.89
C LEU A 29 -6.93 -10.35 13.02
N ASN A 30 -7.31 -11.14 12.01
CA ASN A 30 -8.50 -11.98 12.07
C ASN A 30 -8.34 -13.18 13.01
N ALA A 31 -7.12 -13.72 13.13
CA ALA A 31 -6.83 -14.83 14.05
C ALA A 31 -6.90 -14.39 15.51
N ASP A 32 -6.56 -13.15 15.83
CA ASP A 32 -6.58 -12.59 17.18
C ASP A 32 -7.99 -12.42 17.76
N ASN A 33 -9.03 -12.48 16.94
CA ASN A 33 -10.43 -12.31 17.34
C ASN A 33 -10.66 -11.06 18.23
N LEU A 34 -10.05 -9.95 17.87
CA LEU A 34 -10.19 -8.68 18.58
C LEU A 34 -11.65 -8.25 18.63
N ASN A 35 -12.02 -7.53 19.70
CA ASN A 35 -13.34 -6.94 19.85
C ASN A 35 -13.22 -5.42 19.95
N ALA A 36 -13.79 -4.71 19.00
CA ALA A 36 -13.84 -3.25 18.94
C ALA A 36 -15.31 -2.81 18.95
N CYS A 37 -15.67 -1.85 19.80
CA CYS A 37 -17.03 -1.31 19.91
C CYS A 37 -18.13 -2.38 20.16
N GLY A 38 -17.80 -3.49 20.82
CA GLY A 38 -18.72 -4.60 21.06
C GLY A 38 -18.97 -5.50 19.84
N LYS A 39 -18.21 -5.32 18.75
CA LYS A 39 -18.25 -6.12 17.52
C LYS A 39 -16.94 -6.88 17.35
N THR A 40 -16.96 -8.02 16.65
CA THR A 40 -15.74 -8.73 16.29
C THR A 40 -15.03 -8.01 15.16
N VAL A 41 -13.74 -7.71 15.33
CA VAL A 41 -12.90 -7.13 14.27
C VAL A 41 -12.77 -8.11 13.11
N ARG A 42 -13.02 -7.61 11.91
CA ARG A 42 -12.77 -8.33 10.65
C ARG A 42 -11.94 -7.45 9.72
N ALA A 43 -10.71 -7.87 9.50
CA ALA A 43 -9.76 -7.21 8.61
C ALA A 43 -9.88 -7.75 7.18
N TYR A 44 -9.99 -6.84 6.22
CA TYR A 44 -10.10 -7.13 4.79
C TYR A 44 -8.90 -6.56 4.07
N ASN A 45 -8.16 -7.43 3.38
CA ASN A 45 -6.95 -7.09 2.65
C ASN A 45 -7.31 -6.53 1.27
N LEU A 46 -7.04 -5.24 1.04
CA LEU A 46 -7.11 -4.57 -0.25
C LEU A 46 -5.71 -4.12 -0.72
N GLY A 47 -4.67 -4.81 -0.31
CA GLY A 47 -3.32 -4.60 -0.86
C GLY A 47 -3.29 -4.87 -2.36
N TYR A 48 -2.53 -4.06 -3.09
CA TYR A 48 -2.29 -4.26 -4.52
C TYR A 48 -0.79 -4.08 -4.82
N PRO A 49 -0.12 -5.06 -5.43
CA PRO A 49 1.34 -5.17 -5.45
C PRO A 49 2.05 -4.15 -6.38
N THR A 50 1.70 -2.88 -6.26
CA THR A 50 2.42 -1.74 -6.84
C THR A 50 2.40 -0.59 -5.85
N ILE A 51 3.42 0.26 -5.88
CA ILE A 51 3.62 1.33 -4.90
C ILE A 51 3.28 2.68 -5.55
N SER A 52 2.16 3.30 -5.14
CA SER A 52 1.72 4.63 -5.59
C SER A 52 0.51 5.08 -4.78
N LEU A 53 0.52 6.29 -4.26
CA LEU A 53 -0.63 6.87 -3.54
C LEU A 53 -1.87 7.02 -4.43
N THR A 54 -1.71 7.36 -5.70
CA THR A 54 -2.85 7.46 -6.64
C THR A 54 -3.57 6.12 -6.79
N LYS A 55 -2.82 5.01 -6.85
CA LYS A 55 -3.38 3.66 -6.81
C LYS A 55 -4.15 3.43 -5.50
N ASP A 56 -3.59 3.86 -4.35
CA ASP A 56 -4.24 3.69 -3.06
C ASP A 56 -5.53 4.51 -2.96
N VAL A 57 -5.55 5.74 -3.45
CA VAL A 57 -6.77 6.57 -3.54
C VAL A 57 -7.87 5.89 -4.36
N MET A 58 -7.51 5.22 -5.47
CA MET A 58 -8.48 4.44 -6.25
C MET A 58 -9.05 3.28 -5.44
N LEU A 59 -8.20 2.56 -4.70
CA LEU A 59 -8.63 1.45 -3.83
C LEU A 59 -9.49 1.95 -2.66
N LEU A 60 -9.14 3.07 -2.04
CA LEU A 60 -9.95 3.73 -1.01
C LEU A 60 -11.33 4.10 -1.54
N SER A 61 -11.40 4.67 -2.75
CA SER A 61 -12.67 4.98 -3.41
C SER A 61 -13.53 3.73 -3.66
N TYR A 62 -12.91 2.62 -3.99
CA TYR A 62 -13.58 1.33 -4.14
C TYR A 62 -14.04 0.76 -2.79
N ALA A 63 -13.21 0.87 -1.76
CA ALA A 63 -13.48 0.34 -0.41
C ALA A 63 -14.73 0.94 0.25
N ARG A 64 -15.06 2.21 -0.05
CA ARG A 64 -16.23 2.90 0.53
C ARG A 64 -17.55 2.17 0.37
N GLN A 65 -17.74 1.42 -0.72
CA GLN A 65 -18.99 0.69 -0.96
C GLN A 65 -19.27 -0.42 0.06
N TYR A 66 -18.27 -0.80 0.84
CA TYR A 66 -18.36 -1.85 1.86
C TYR A 66 -18.61 -1.30 3.27
N ASP A 67 -18.80 0.02 3.42
CA ASP A 67 -19.04 0.72 4.69
C ASP A 67 -18.09 0.27 5.79
N PRO A 68 -16.76 0.48 5.64
CA PRO A 68 -15.80 0.11 6.68
C PRO A 68 -15.98 0.97 7.94
N ASP A 69 -15.82 0.35 9.12
CA ASP A 69 -15.81 1.05 10.40
C ASP A 69 -14.44 1.74 10.62
N LEU A 70 -13.38 1.22 9.99
CA LEU A 70 -12.02 1.76 10.04
C LEU A 70 -11.27 1.46 8.73
N VAL A 71 -10.50 2.40 8.26
CA VAL A 71 -9.53 2.22 7.16
C VAL A 71 -8.11 2.31 7.71
N ILE A 72 -7.24 1.39 7.29
CA ILE A 72 -5.79 1.46 7.53
C ILE A 72 -5.12 1.66 6.17
N LEU A 73 -4.47 2.80 5.99
CA LEU A 73 -3.62 3.06 4.83
C LEU A 73 -2.16 2.81 5.23
N MET A 74 -1.62 1.68 4.78
CA MET A 74 -0.21 1.34 4.89
C MET A 74 0.55 2.04 3.78
N THR A 75 1.61 2.77 4.12
CA THR A 75 2.39 3.49 3.12
C THR A 75 3.85 3.62 3.55
N THR A 76 4.71 3.90 2.58
CA THR A 76 6.13 4.18 2.78
C THR A 76 6.58 5.28 1.83
N LEU A 77 7.77 5.83 2.01
CA LEU A 77 8.30 6.92 1.17
C LEU A 77 8.20 6.63 -0.33
N ASP A 78 8.41 5.38 -0.76
CA ASP A 78 8.40 4.99 -2.17
C ASP A 78 7.01 5.12 -2.85
N ALA A 79 5.95 5.36 -2.07
CA ALA A 79 4.62 5.66 -2.60
C ALA A 79 4.44 7.13 -3.05
N PHE A 80 5.34 8.02 -2.63
CA PHE A 80 5.18 9.47 -2.78
C PHE A 80 5.86 10.12 -4.00
N PRO A 81 6.90 9.57 -4.66
CA PRO A 81 7.49 10.22 -5.82
C PRO A 81 6.45 10.57 -6.88
N LEU A 82 6.54 11.80 -7.43
CA LEU A 82 5.54 12.34 -8.36
C LEU A 82 5.43 11.51 -9.64
N GLU A 83 6.55 11.03 -10.16
CA GLU A 83 6.61 10.23 -11.39
C GLU A 83 5.94 8.84 -11.25
N LYS A 84 5.75 8.37 -10.03
CA LYS A 84 5.08 7.08 -9.78
C LYS A 84 3.55 7.16 -9.80
N GLN A 85 2.99 8.36 -9.73
CA GLN A 85 1.56 8.52 -9.50
C GLN A 85 0.69 8.04 -10.67
N THR A 86 1.20 8.07 -11.89
CA THR A 86 0.48 7.65 -13.10
C THR A 86 1.07 6.41 -13.77
N SER A 87 2.27 5.97 -13.35
CA SER A 87 3.02 4.91 -14.03
C SER A 87 2.56 3.49 -13.68
N THR A 88 1.82 3.29 -12.58
CA THR A 88 1.39 1.96 -12.17
C THR A 88 0.28 1.42 -13.09
N PRO A 89 0.27 0.11 -13.42
CA PRO A 89 -0.69 -0.46 -14.37
C PRO A 89 -2.16 -0.20 -13.98
N LEU A 90 -2.48 -0.23 -12.69
CA LEU A 90 -3.84 0.05 -12.24
C LEU A 90 -4.26 1.48 -12.56
N VAL A 91 -3.38 2.45 -12.35
CA VAL A 91 -3.65 3.87 -12.63
C VAL A 91 -3.66 4.11 -14.13
N ALA A 92 -2.61 3.68 -14.86
CA ALA A 92 -2.46 3.89 -16.29
C ALA A 92 -3.64 3.35 -17.12
N ASN A 93 -4.20 2.21 -16.72
CA ASN A 93 -5.34 1.58 -17.40
C ASN A 93 -6.72 2.11 -16.98
N ASN A 94 -6.79 2.99 -16.00
CA ASN A 94 -8.06 3.50 -15.44
C ASN A 94 -8.15 5.03 -15.43
N GLU A 95 -7.76 5.67 -16.54
CA GLU A 95 -7.79 7.13 -16.72
C GLU A 95 -9.14 7.74 -16.32
N GLU A 96 -10.24 7.12 -16.69
CA GLU A 96 -11.59 7.63 -16.38
C GLU A 96 -11.83 7.74 -14.86
N LYS A 97 -11.35 6.77 -14.09
CA LYS A 97 -11.44 6.79 -12.62
C LYS A 97 -10.53 7.86 -12.01
N VAL A 98 -9.34 8.03 -12.54
CA VAL A 98 -8.42 9.09 -12.10
C VAL A 98 -9.02 10.47 -12.35
N ARG A 99 -9.61 10.69 -13.53
CA ARG A 99 -10.31 11.96 -13.86
C ARG A 99 -11.55 12.20 -12.99
N GLU A 100 -12.29 11.15 -12.64
CA GLU A 100 -13.38 11.24 -11.67
C GLU A 100 -12.87 11.73 -10.31
N LEU A 101 -11.78 11.14 -9.80
CA LEU A 101 -11.15 11.54 -8.54
C LEU A 101 -10.62 12.96 -8.60
N ALA A 102 -9.99 13.35 -9.71
CA ALA A 102 -9.53 14.72 -9.93
C ALA A 102 -10.69 15.73 -9.89
N THR A 103 -11.81 15.41 -10.53
CA THR A 103 -12.97 16.29 -10.58
C THR A 103 -13.72 16.37 -9.26
N SER A 104 -13.87 15.22 -8.56
CA SER A 104 -14.72 15.12 -7.37
C SER A 104 -13.99 15.47 -6.08
N TYR A 105 -12.67 15.24 -6.02
CA TYR A 105 -11.87 15.37 -4.79
C TYR A 105 -10.60 16.21 -4.99
N GLY A 106 -10.35 16.73 -6.19
CA GLY A 106 -9.20 17.59 -6.44
C GLY A 106 -7.85 16.87 -6.52
N LEU A 107 -7.84 15.57 -6.84
CA LEU A 107 -6.62 14.83 -7.12
C LEU A 107 -5.84 15.51 -8.24
N ARG A 108 -4.59 15.89 -7.98
CA ARG A 108 -3.73 16.55 -8.96
C ARG A 108 -2.95 15.49 -9.73
N VAL A 109 -3.34 15.29 -10.96
CA VAL A 109 -2.63 14.48 -11.94
C VAL A 109 -2.52 15.27 -13.22
N GLU A 110 -1.42 15.15 -13.93
CA GLU A 110 -1.28 15.79 -15.24
C GLU A 110 -2.26 15.17 -16.23
N ALA A 111 -3.14 16.00 -16.79
CA ALA A 111 -4.21 15.54 -17.66
C ALA A 111 -3.72 14.90 -18.96
N ASP A 112 -2.55 15.29 -19.41
CA ASP A 112 -1.92 14.83 -20.65
C ASP A 112 -0.75 13.85 -20.38
N ASP A 113 -0.78 13.16 -19.23
CA ASP A 113 0.24 12.19 -18.89
C ASP A 113 0.26 11.06 -19.92
N SER A 114 1.43 10.88 -20.55
CA SER A 114 1.65 9.86 -21.59
C SER A 114 1.56 8.42 -21.05
N ASN A 115 1.52 8.25 -19.73
CA ASN A 115 1.34 6.95 -19.09
C ASN A 115 -0.09 6.43 -19.20
N PHE A 116 -1.09 7.29 -19.44
CA PHE A 116 -2.46 6.83 -19.59
C PHE A 116 -2.69 6.09 -20.91
N GLU A 117 -3.26 4.90 -20.81
CA GLU A 117 -3.72 4.12 -21.96
C GLU A 117 -5.06 4.60 -22.46
N VAL A 118 -5.07 5.66 -23.28
CA VAL A 118 -6.29 6.25 -23.84
C VAL A 118 -6.82 5.37 -24.95
N LYS A 119 -7.91 4.63 -24.70
CA LYS A 119 -8.59 3.81 -25.70
C LYS A 119 -9.42 4.68 -26.64
N ASN A 120 -9.21 4.58 -27.93
CA ASN A 120 -10.06 5.21 -28.95
C ASN A 120 -11.45 4.53 -29.02
N PHE A 121 -12.39 5.15 -29.76
CA PHE A 121 -13.76 4.64 -29.88
C PHE A 121 -13.83 3.16 -30.29
N TRP A 122 -13.02 2.75 -31.28
CA TRP A 122 -13.02 1.37 -31.76
C TRP A 122 -12.45 0.38 -30.73
N GLN A 123 -11.45 0.81 -29.98
CA GLN A 123 -10.87 0.00 -28.90
C GLN A 123 -11.84 -0.18 -27.71
N LYS A 124 -12.78 0.75 -27.52
CA LYS A 124 -13.85 0.63 -26.51
C LYS A 124 -15.00 -0.28 -26.94
N THR A 125 -15.02 -0.78 -28.19
CA THR A 125 -16.04 -1.73 -28.66
C THR A 125 -15.67 -3.16 -28.30
N PHE A 126 -16.69 -4.04 -28.23
CA PHE A 126 -16.48 -5.47 -27.97
C PHE A 126 -15.48 -6.11 -28.96
N VAL A 127 -15.50 -5.68 -30.23
CA VAL A 127 -14.56 -6.17 -31.25
C VAL A 127 -13.16 -5.63 -31.03
N GLY A 128 -13.02 -4.38 -30.64
CA GLY A 128 -11.73 -3.77 -30.29
C GLY A 128 -11.11 -4.39 -29.06
N ASP A 129 -11.92 -4.66 -28.04
CA ASP A 129 -11.50 -5.23 -26.75
C ASP A 129 -11.51 -6.77 -26.75
N ARG A 130 -11.68 -7.43 -27.92
CA ARG A 130 -11.78 -8.90 -28.00
C ARG A 130 -10.65 -9.66 -27.31
N ARG A 131 -9.43 -9.10 -27.26
CA ARG A 131 -8.30 -9.71 -26.53
C ARG A 131 -8.53 -9.66 -25.03
N ALA A 132 -8.90 -8.52 -24.49
CA ALA A 132 -9.20 -8.37 -23.08
C ALA A 132 -10.34 -9.30 -22.65
N TRP A 133 -11.40 -9.43 -23.48
CA TRP A 133 -12.46 -10.40 -23.24
C TRP A 133 -11.98 -11.85 -23.30
N ALA A 134 -11.16 -12.19 -24.28
CA ALA A 134 -10.58 -13.55 -24.38
C ALA A 134 -9.68 -13.86 -23.18
N ASP A 135 -8.88 -12.92 -22.73
CA ASP A 135 -8.03 -13.05 -21.56
C ASP A 135 -8.85 -13.13 -20.27
N PHE A 136 -9.90 -12.33 -20.14
CA PHE A 136 -10.83 -12.42 -19.01
C PHE A 136 -11.44 -13.83 -18.90
N PHE A 137 -12.02 -14.37 -19.97
CA PHE A 137 -12.60 -15.71 -19.96
C PHE A 137 -11.55 -16.79 -19.71
N ARG A 138 -10.36 -16.66 -20.32
CA ARG A 138 -9.24 -17.58 -20.10
C ARG A 138 -8.81 -17.59 -18.64
N LEU A 139 -8.66 -16.41 -18.02
CA LEU A 139 -8.29 -16.28 -16.62
C LEU A 139 -9.37 -16.86 -15.68
N GLN A 140 -10.66 -16.71 -16.01
CA GLN A 140 -11.72 -17.34 -15.23
C GLN A 140 -11.60 -18.88 -15.27
N ILE A 141 -11.33 -19.47 -16.45
CA ILE A 141 -11.15 -20.93 -16.61
C ILE A 141 -9.89 -21.37 -15.85
N TYR A 142 -8.78 -20.66 -16.00
CA TYR A 142 -7.55 -20.96 -15.26
C TYR A 142 -7.75 -20.79 -13.76
N GLY A 143 -8.46 -19.75 -13.32
CA GLY A 143 -8.77 -19.49 -11.92
C GLY A 143 -9.48 -20.66 -11.25
N VAL A 144 -10.41 -21.33 -11.94
CA VAL A 144 -11.04 -22.57 -11.43
C VAL A 144 -10.01 -23.68 -11.27
N MET A 145 -9.13 -23.86 -12.25
CA MET A 145 -8.07 -24.88 -12.19
C MET A 145 -7.04 -24.57 -11.10
N TRP A 146 -6.62 -23.33 -10.99
CA TRP A 146 -5.66 -22.87 -9.98
C TRP A 146 -6.24 -23.03 -8.57
N SER A 147 -7.47 -22.60 -8.36
CA SER A 147 -8.16 -22.75 -7.09
C SER A 147 -8.29 -24.23 -6.68
N ALA A 148 -8.50 -25.14 -7.65
CA ALA A 148 -8.60 -26.57 -7.38
C ALA A 148 -7.26 -27.27 -7.11
N THR A 149 -6.16 -26.74 -7.66
CA THR A 149 -4.83 -27.39 -7.63
C THR A 149 -3.80 -26.64 -6.79
N GLY A 150 -4.02 -25.34 -6.52
CA GLY A 150 -3.04 -24.45 -5.86
C GLY A 150 -1.74 -24.26 -6.65
N ILE A 151 -1.73 -24.61 -7.95
CA ILE A 151 -0.50 -24.63 -8.78
C ILE A 151 0.05 -23.23 -9.06
N ASP A 152 -0.77 -22.20 -8.93
CA ASP A 152 -0.40 -20.79 -9.06
C ASP A 152 0.12 -20.16 -7.75
N GLN A 153 0.05 -20.90 -6.65
CA GLN A 153 0.45 -20.44 -5.33
C GLN A 153 1.83 -20.97 -5.00
N PHE A 154 2.75 -20.07 -4.78
CA PHE A 154 4.10 -20.41 -4.35
C PHE A 154 4.35 -19.84 -2.95
N TYR A 155 4.42 -20.73 -1.99
CA TYR A 155 4.77 -20.43 -0.60
C TYR A 155 6.10 -21.11 -0.28
N PRO A 156 7.22 -20.37 -0.20
CA PRO A 156 8.51 -20.94 0.03
C PRO A 156 8.63 -21.51 1.45
N ALA A 157 9.32 -22.65 1.59
CA ALA A 157 9.64 -23.20 2.91
C ALA A 157 10.72 -22.37 3.64
N GLU A 158 11.57 -21.70 2.88
CA GLU A 158 12.60 -20.77 3.37
C GLU A 158 12.53 -19.49 2.52
N TYR A 159 12.57 -18.35 3.18
CA TYR A 159 12.52 -17.04 2.50
C TYR A 159 13.91 -16.62 2.06
N GLU A 160 14.04 -16.22 0.82
CA GLU A 160 15.19 -15.45 0.37
C GLU A 160 15.28 -14.15 1.19
N LYS A 161 16.48 -13.79 1.58
CA LYS A 161 16.70 -12.58 2.37
C LYS A 161 17.12 -11.42 1.49
N ALA A 162 16.63 -10.24 1.80
CA ALA A 162 17.04 -9.01 1.15
C ALA A 162 18.52 -8.72 1.40
N GLN A 163 19.13 -8.05 0.43
CA GLN A 163 20.52 -7.59 0.54
C GLN A 163 20.67 -6.60 1.69
N THR A 164 21.77 -6.73 2.44
CA THR A 164 22.09 -5.86 3.59
C THR A 164 23.34 -5.02 3.38
N ASP A 165 24.21 -5.39 2.43
CA ASP A 165 25.39 -4.62 2.07
C ASP A 165 25.07 -3.75 0.84
N PHE A 166 25.38 -2.46 0.93
CA PHE A 166 25.04 -1.49 -0.12
C PHE A 166 26.26 -0.77 -0.63
N GLU A 167 26.13 -0.14 -1.79
CA GLU A 167 27.07 0.86 -2.28
C GLU A 167 26.90 2.16 -1.48
N ALA A 168 27.96 2.97 -1.43
CA ALA A 168 27.93 4.30 -0.80
C ALA A 168 27.24 5.31 -1.73
N ASP A 169 25.91 5.15 -1.89
CA ASP A 169 25.08 5.95 -2.76
C ASP A 169 23.99 6.63 -1.94
N GLU A 170 23.96 7.96 -1.96
CA GLU A 170 22.96 8.81 -1.29
C GLU A 170 21.81 9.22 -2.22
N SER A 171 21.83 8.80 -3.49
CA SER A 171 20.81 9.18 -4.46
C SER A 171 19.45 8.55 -4.13
N TYR A 172 18.39 9.30 -4.38
CA TYR A 172 17.02 8.84 -4.29
C TYR A 172 16.18 9.50 -5.37
N HIS A 173 15.84 8.74 -6.42
CA HIS A 173 15.22 9.29 -7.62
C HIS A 173 16.03 10.49 -8.14
N ASP A 174 15.38 11.53 -8.64
CA ASP A 174 16.00 12.79 -9.04
C ASP A 174 15.98 13.86 -7.94
N LEU A 175 15.70 13.44 -6.66
CA LEU A 175 15.55 14.34 -5.52
C LEU A 175 16.89 14.67 -4.87
N THR A 176 16.96 15.87 -4.29
CA THR A 176 18.14 16.38 -3.58
C THR A 176 17.75 16.89 -2.20
N ALA A 177 18.69 16.82 -1.25
CA ALA A 177 18.47 17.37 0.08
C ALA A 177 18.40 18.93 0.05
N PRO A 178 17.52 19.55 0.84
CA PRO A 178 16.53 18.93 1.71
C PRO A 178 15.27 18.49 0.94
N LEU A 179 14.65 17.38 1.35
CA LEU A 179 13.36 16.96 0.83
C LEU A 179 12.26 17.94 1.26
N SER A 180 11.36 18.29 0.36
CA SER A 180 10.23 19.18 0.63
C SER A 180 8.88 18.52 0.37
N GLU A 181 7.79 19.13 0.89
CA GLU A 181 6.43 18.64 0.60
C GLU A 181 6.10 18.69 -0.90
N ASP A 182 6.68 19.65 -1.64
CA ASP A 182 6.45 19.83 -3.07
C ASP A 182 7.10 18.71 -3.92
N ASP A 183 8.07 17.99 -3.37
CA ASP A 183 8.73 16.86 -4.02
C ASP A 183 7.90 15.57 -3.93
N LEU A 184 6.84 15.60 -3.14
CA LEU A 184 6.04 14.44 -2.78
C LEU A 184 4.57 14.60 -3.22
N ALA A 185 3.93 13.50 -3.55
CA ALA A 185 2.52 13.47 -3.94
C ALA A 185 1.55 13.67 -2.74
N ILE A 186 1.79 14.70 -1.92
CA ILE A 186 0.99 15.00 -0.72
C ILE A 186 -0.48 15.20 -1.06
N ASN A 187 -0.78 15.85 -2.20
CA ASN A 187 -2.16 16.02 -2.64
C ASN A 187 -2.89 14.68 -2.86
N ALA A 188 -2.21 13.63 -3.31
CA ALA A 188 -2.83 12.32 -3.43
C ALA A 188 -3.21 11.76 -2.05
N LEU A 189 -2.34 11.93 -1.05
CA LEU A 189 -2.65 11.54 0.33
C LEU A 189 -3.83 12.32 0.90
N GLU A 190 -3.85 13.66 0.74
CA GLU A 190 -4.98 14.52 1.14
C GLU A 190 -6.28 14.09 0.47
N THR A 191 -6.21 13.76 -0.83
CA THR A 191 -7.35 13.22 -1.57
C THR A 191 -7.83 11.90 -1.00
N GLY A 192 -6.92 11.03 -0.54
CA GLY A 192 -7.27 9.78 0.14
C GLY A 192 -8.15 10.03 1.37
N PHE A 193 -7.78 10.96 2.23
CA PHE A 193 -8.59 11.35 3.39
C PHE A 193 -9.96 11.92 2.99
N GLN A 194 -10.01 12.76 1.96
CA GLN A 194 -11.30 13.28 1.45
C GLN A 194 -12.19 12.18 0.88
N VAL A 195 -11.60 11.22 0.17
CA VAL A 195 -12.32 10.06 -0.38
C VAL A 195 -12.91 9.21 0.73
N VAL A 196 -12.17 8.92 1.78
CA VAL A 196 -12.65 8.14 2.93
C VAL A 196 -13.74 8.89 3.71
N GLY A 197 -13.66 10.21 3.80
CA GLY A 197 -14.67 11.08 4.40
C GLY A 197 -14.73 10.96 5.92
N GLU A 198 -15.91 10.62 6.47
CA GLU A 198 -16.13 10.54 7.92
C GLU A 198 -15.63 9.23 8.55
N THR A 199 -15.33 8.21 7.75
CA THR A 199 -14.77 6.96 8.26
C THR A 199 -13.39 7.22 8.85
N PRO A 200 -13.11 6.78 10.09
CA PRO A 200 -11.77 6.90 10.65
C PRO A 200 -10.71 6.25 9.75
N MET A 201 -9.57 6.93 9.57
CA MET A 201 -8.44 6.38 8.83
C MET A 201 -7.16 6.48 9.65
N LEU A 202 -6.47 5.36 9.82
CA LEU A 202 -5.10 5.30 10.33
C LEU A 202 -4.15 5.38 9.14
N LEU A 203 -3.30 6.39 9.15
CA LEU A 203 -2.16 6.50 8.23
C LEU A 203 -0.96 5.84 8.89
N VAL A 204 -0.51 4.73 8.35
CA VAL A 204 0.57 3.94 8.93
C VAL A 204 1.80 3.98 8.04
N ASN A 205 2.91 4.48 8.59
CA ASN A 205 4.22 4.29 7.99
C ASN A 205 4.70 2.86 8.31
N GLU A 206 4.74 2.04 7.27
CA GLU A 206 4.99 0.61 7.43
C GLU A 206 6.41 0.28 7.89
N PRO A 207 6.63 -0.88 8.52
CA PRO A 207 7.97 -1.34 8.86
C PRO A 207 8.84 -1.52 7.62
N MET A 208 10.11 -1.16 7.76
CA MET A 208 11.10 -1.39 6.72
C MET A 208 12.35 -2.08 7.25
N LEU A 209 13.05 -2.80 6.39
CA LEU A 209 14.34 -3.38 6.69
C LEU A 209 15.34 -2.27 7.05
N ILE A 210 15.91 -2.35 8.26
CA ILE A 210 17.02 -1.52 8.70
C ILE A 210 18.27 -2.38 8.66
N SER A 211 19.12 -2.14 7.67
CA SER A 211 20.36 -2.88 7.53
C SER A 211 21.39 -2.48 8.56
N SER A 212 22.23 -3.46 8.95
CA SER A 212 23.46 -3.27 9.71
C SER A 212 24.71 -3.64 8.91
N GLY A 213 24.58 -3.86 7.60
CA GLY A 213 25.68 -4.22 6.70
C GLY A 213 26.53 -3.04 6.24
N ALA A 214 27.31 -3.23 5.19
CA ALA A 214 28.16 -2.19 4.63
C ALA A 214 27.35 -0.97 4.19
N ASN A 215 27.84 0.25 4.50
CA ASN A 215 27.19 1.54 4.20
C ASN A 215 25.77 1.71 4.81
N SER A 216 25.48 0.99 5.89
CA SER A 216 24.25 1.17 6.66
C SER A 216 24.16 2.54 7.38
N ASP A 217 25.27 3.26 7.50
CA ASP A 217 25.34 4.66 7.93
C ASP A 217 24.85 5.65 6.85
N ILE A 218 24.86 5.24 5.59
CA ILE A 218 24.40 6.04 4.43
C ILE A 218 22.94 5.68 4.06
N ARG A 219 22.60 4.39 4.04
CA ARG A 219 21.30 3.89 3.62
C ARG A 219 20.69 2.98 4.70
N TYR A 220 19.36 3.07 4.88
CA TYR A 220 18.62 2.10 5.68
C TYR A 220 18.52 0.74 4.97
N ASN A 221 18.27 0.77 3.68
CA ASN A 221 18.13 -0.39 2.81
C ASN A 221 18.35 0.01 1.34
N PHE A 222 18.12 -0.91 0.40
CA PHE A 222 18.32 -0.65 -1.02
C PHE A 222 17.31 0.34 -1.62
N PHE A 223 16.16 0.62 -0.94
CA PHE A 223 15.24 1.68 -1.34
C PHE A 223 15.70 3.05 -0.84
N TYR A 224 16.05 3.14 0.46
CA TYR A 224 16.07 4.42 1.16
C TYR A 224 17.46 4.84 1.65
N PRO A 225 18.02 5.94 1.09
CA PRO A 225 19.05 6.72 1.77
C PRO A 225 18.49 7.27 3.09
N ARG A 226 19.35 7.38 4.11
CA ARG A 226 18.91 7.87 5.43
C ARG A 226 18.35 9.27 5.39
N TRP A 227 19.05 10.19 4.69
CA TRP A 227 18.62 11.58 4.64
C TRP A 227 17.20 11.74 4.13
N THR A 228 16.84 11.04 3.05
CA THR A 228 15.51 11.16 2.44
C THR A 228 14.42 10.59 3.36
N TYR A 229 14.68 9.41 3.92
CA TYR A 229 13.67 8.76 4.77
C TYR A 229 13.47 9.50 6.09
N ASP A 230 14.55 10.03 6.70
CA ASP A 230 14.44 10.82 7.91
C ASP A 230 13.69 12.14 7.70
N GLU A 231 13.86 12.78 6.54
CA GLU A 231 13.11 13.99 6.18
C GLU A 231 11.66 13.66 5.84
N TYR A 232 11.40 12.59 5.12
CA TYR A 232 10.04 12.10 4.88
C TYR A 232 9.26 11.90 6.18
N ARG A 233 9.83 11.23 7.16
CA ARG A 233 9.15 11.02 8.45
C ARG A 233 8.82 12.32 9.17
N LYS A 234 9.72 13.30 9.13
CA LYS A 234 9.46 14.65 9.69
C LYS A 234 8.32 15.35 8.96
N ILE A 235 8.29 15.26 7.63
CA ILE A 235 7.21 15.80 6.81
C ILE A 235 5.89 15.13 7.18
N MET A 236 5.85 13.80 7.25
CA MET A 236 4.63 13.06 7.56
C MET A 236 4.10 13.39 8.95
N TYR A 237 4.97 13.53 9.95
CA TYR A 237 4.58 13.95 11.28
C TYR A 237 3.98 15.35 11.27
N ALA A 238 4.66 16.32 10.64
CA ALA A 238 4.18 17.72 10.55
C ALA A 238 2.85 17.83 9.79
N LEU A 239 2.69 17.08 8.70
CA LEU A 239 1.44 17.01 7.93
C LEU A 239 0.29 16.47 8.79
N SER A 240 0.54 15.40 9.53
CA SER A 240 -0.47 14.75 10.35
C SER A 240 -0.93 15.64 11.49
N GLU A 241 0.00 16.29 12.18
CA GLU A 241 -0.32 17.31 13.20
C GLU A 241 -1.14 18.46 12.62
N ARG A 242 -0.73 19.00 11.45
CA ARG A 242 -1.41 20.12 10.80
C ARG A 242 -2.84 19.79 10.37
N ASN A 243 -3.07 18.57 9.91
CA ASN A 243 -4.36 18.12 9.37
C ASN A 243 -5.21 17.35 10.40
N GLY A 244 -4.69 17.05 11.57
CA GLY A 244 -5.37 16.23 12.59
C GLY A 244 -5.55 14.76 12.18
N TRP A 245 -4.61 14.23 11.40
CA TRP A 245 -4.63 12.83 10.98
C TRP A 245 -4.06 11.92 12.07
N THR A 246 -4.61 10.73 12.21
CA THR A 246 -4.03 9.71 13.07
C THR A 246 -2.89 9.02 12.31
N TYR A 247 -1.66 9.42 12.61
CA TYR A 247 -0.45 8.86 12.02
C TYR A 247 0.26 7.93 12.98
N VAL A 248 0.60 6.74 12.51
CA VAL A 248 1.29 5.70 13.27
C VAL A 248 2.60 5.35 12.56
N ASP A 249 3.72 5.72 13.18
CA ASP A 249 5.05 5.51 12.60
C ASP A 249 5.65 4.19 13.11
N LEU A 250 5.51 3.13 12.33
CA LEU A 250 5.98 1.77 12.65
C LEU A 250 7.26 1.37 11.90
N TRP A 251 7.97 2.30 11.32
CA TRP A 251 9.09 2.07 10.41
C TRP A 251 10.18 1.13 10.96
N ASP A 252 10.42 1.09 12.26
CA ASP A 252 11.44 0.29 12.96
C ASP A 252 10.85 -0.75 13.93
N SER A 253 9.54 -1.02 13.82
CA SER A 253 8.82 -1.87 14.77
C SER A 253 9.05 -3.36 14.58
N VAL A 254 9.65 -3.77 13.45
CA VAL A 254 9.94 -5.17 13.14
C VAL A 254 11.45 -5.37 12.94
N PRO A 255 12.07 -6.37 13.59
CA PRO A 255 13.52 -6.58 13.50
C PRO A 255 13.92 -7.10 12.11
N ALA A 256 15.16 -6.80 11.70
CA ALA A 256 15.67 -7.07 10.35
C ALA A 256 15.61 -8.55 9.92
N ASN A 257 15.66 -9.50 10.87
CA ASN A 257 15.56 -10.92 10.58
C ASN A 257 14.14 -11.37 10.15
N GLU A 258 13.13 -10.54 10.37
CA GLU A 258 11.74 -10.80 9.97
C GLU A 258 11.37 -10.20 8.61
N PHE A 259 12.36 -9.71 7.84
CA PHE A 259 12.15 -9.33 6.45
C PHE A 259 12.59 -10.46 5.50
N THR A 260 11.88 -10.58 4.37
CA THR A 260 12.15 -11.58 3.34
C THR A 260 12.99 -10.99 2.19
N ASN A 261 12.58 -11.14 0.96
CA ASN A 261 13.30 -10.72 -0.24
C ASN A 261 13.20 -9.22 -0.58
N SER A 262 12.52 -8.44 0.24
CA SER A 262 12.31 -7.01 0.03
C SER A 262 12.54 -6.21 1.30
N ALA A 263 12.68 -4.91 1.15
CA ALA A 263 12.81 -3.98 2.28
C ALA A 263 11.50 -3.81 3.08
N ILE A 264 10.37 -4.30 2.57
CA ILE A 264 9.04 -4.12 3.16
C ILE A 264 8.24 -5.43 3.27
N HIS A 265 8.75 -6.54 2.74
CA HIS A 265 8.04 -7.83 2.84
C HIS A 265 8.45 -8.56 4.10
N LEU A 266 7.48 -8.88 4.95
CA LEU A 266 7.67 -9.52 6.22
C LEU A 266 7.56 -11.06 6.13
N THR A 267 8.11 -11.75 7.12
CA THR A 267 7.79 -13.15 7.40
C THR A 267 6.43 -13.23 8.11
N PRO A 268 5.81 -14.43 8.23
CA PRO A 268 4.59 -14.59 9.05
C PRO A 268 4.77 -14.12 10.50
N VAL A 269 5.98 -14.22 11.05
CA VAL A 269 6.30 -13.72 12.40
C VAL A 269 6.35 -12.19 12.42
N GLY A 270 6.95 -11.58 11.40
CA GLY A 270 6.97 -10.13 11.24
C GLY A 270 5.56 -9.54 11.07
N GLU A 271 4.70 -10.21 10.30
CA GLU A 271 3.28 -9.82 10.13
C GLU A 271 2.50 -9.90 11.46
N ASN A 272 2.76 -10.93 12.26
CA ASN A 272 2.16 -11.03 13.59
C ASN A 272 2.63 -9.89 14.50
N MET A 273 3.93 -9.55 14.50
CA MET A 273 4.45 -8.40 15.25
C MET A 273 3.79 -7.09 14.81
N LEU A 274 3.60 -6.91 13.51
CA LEU A 274 2.91 -5.75 12.96
C LEU A 274 1.44 -5.71 13.40
N ALA A 275 0.75 -6.85 13.39
CA ALA A 275 -0.63 -6.96 13.87
C ALA A 275 -0.74 -6.60 15.35
N GLU A 276 0.16 -7.10 16.20
CA GLU A 276 0.23 -6.76 17.63
C GLU A 276 0.46 -5.25 17.86
N ASN A 277 1.31 -4.61 17.05
CA ASN A 277 1.55 -3.17 17.13
C ASN A 277 0.35 -2.33 16.67
N LEU A 278 -0.45 -2.82 15.72
CA LEU A 278 -1.63 -2.11 15.20
C LEU A 278 -2.90 -2.33 16.05
N ALA A 279 -3.01 -3.47 16.74
CA ALA A 279 -4.20 -3.83 17.53
C ALA A 279 -4.66 -2.73 18.50
N PRO A 280 -3.79 -2.05 19.29
CA PRO A 280 -4.21 -0.97 20.17
C PRO A 280 -4.90 0.18 19.43
N TYR A 281 -4.35 0.59 18.28
CA TYR A 281 -4.92 1.68 17.48
C TYR A 281 -6.28 1.31 16.89
N ILE A 282 -6.48 0.04 16.50
CA ILE A 282 -7.79 -0.44 16.05
C ILE A 282 -8.81 -0.36 17.17
N LEU A 283 -8.42 -0.77 18.38
CA LEU A 283 -9.32 -0.79 19.56
C LEU A 283 -9.65 0.62 20.08
N GLU A 284 -8.76 1.58 19.93
CA GLU A 284 -8.97 2.98 20.33
C GLU A 284 -9.94 3.73 19.39
N ASN A 285 -10.15 3.26 18.17
CA ASN A 285 -11.06 3.87 17.18
C ASN A 285 -12.54 3.51 17.40
N CYS A 286 -12.90 3.12 18.60
CA CYS A 286 -14.29 2.98 19.02
C CYS A 286 -14.88 4.35 19.41
N LYS A 287 -15.61 4.97 18.50
CA LYS A 287 -16.38 6.20 18.77
C LYS A 287 -17.88 5.92 18.74
#